data_aefe79f351a7a71174891890229a9487
#
_entry.id   aefe79f351a7a71174891890229a9487
#
_cell.length_a   1.000
_cell.length_b   1.000
_cell.length_c   1.000
_cell.angle_alpha   90.00
_cell.angle_beta   90.00
_cell.angle_gamma   90.00
#
_symmetry.space_group_name_H-M   'P 1'
#
loop_
_entity.id
_entity.type
_entity.pdbx_description
1 polymer ?
#
loop_
_entity_poly.entity_id
_entity_poly.type
_entity_poly.pdbx_seq_one_letter_code
_entity_poly.pdbx_strand_id
1 'polypeptide(L)'
;MVRYILLTMVVIVNGYFATVFIRDLLKHKQEFKEEPADSKWLALSSFIIFFLSTFGISDFAIGTVLYQKAKWVSMKKLPGTLNTECVIPVAVMALSYITGISVGIKTLLVCIICQVIGAYLGPRFVVKLPEKTIKVFVGIGLIIASLLIVAGQLKLIPSNGTATELYGWKLILAGFLLFVYGALNNIGIGSYAFTIVTVYLLGLNPIAAFPIMMGACTFSVPVGSVQFIKLDDYSRKITLFTATFGVLGVLVAVFLVKQLNTYLLNWLVVIVLLYSAYTMLSKQKEEA
;
A
#
# COMPACT_ATOMS: atom_id res chain seq x y z
N MET A 1 13.10 -14.92 -17.05
CA MET A 1 13.10 -13.75 -17.94
C MET A 1 12.06 -12.71 -17.52
N VAL A 2 10.75 -13.00 -17.52
CA VAL A 2 9.67 -12.05 -17.19
C VAL A 2 9.84 -11.37 -15.82
N ARG A 3 10.23 -12.13 -14.78
CA ARG A 3 10.49 -11.56 -13.43
C ARG A 3 11.59 -10.48 -13.45
N TYR A 4 12.69 -10.69 -14.17
CA TYR A 4 13.76 -9.69 -14.30
C TYR A 4 13.31 -8.44 -15.06
N ILE A 5 12.50 -8.61 -16.10
CA ILE A 5 11.88 -7.48 -16.82
C ILE A 5 11.02 -6.67 -15.86
N LEU A 6 10.16 -7.34 -15.07
CA LEU A 6 9.31 -6.67 -14.07
C LEU A 6 10.14 -5.88 -13.05
N LEU A 7 11.21 -6.49 -12.50
CA LEU A 7 12.10 -5.81 -11.55
C LEU A 7 12.81 -4.61 -12.17
N THR A 8 13.27 -4.74 -13.42
CA THR A 8 13.87 -3.62 -14.16
C THR A 8 12.86 -2.48 -14.36
N MET A 9 11.62 -2.80 -14.71
CA MET A 9 10.55 -1.81 -14.86
C MET A 9 10.26 -1.10 -13.52
N VAL A 10 10.26 -1.83 -12.39
CA VAL A 10 10.15 -1.21 -11.06
C VAL A 10 11.23 -0.16 -10.85
N VAL A 11 12.48 -0.50 -11.15
CA VAL A 11 13.62 0.45 -11.00
C VAL A 11 13.46 1.65 -11.94
N ILE A 12 13.05 1.44 -13.19
CA ILE A 12 12.89 2.54 -14.17
C ILE A 12 11.78 3.51 -13.74
N VAL A 13 10.60 3.00 -13.40
CA VAL A 13 9.43 3.84 -13.06
C VAL A 13 9.69 4.64 -11.78
N ASN A 14 10.23 3.99 -10.75
CA ASN A 14 10.51 4.66 -9.48
C ASN A 14 11.77 5.53 -9.56
N GLY A 15 12.75 5.20 -10.42
CA GLY A 15 13.90 6.05 -10.74
C GLY A 15 13.49 7.33 -11.46
N TYR A 16 12.49 7.25 -12.36
CA TYR A 16 11.91 8.44 -12.98
C TYR A 16 11.25 9.35 -11.92
N PHE A 17 10.42 8.79 -11.02
CA PHE A 17 9.87 9.55 -9.90
C PHE A 17 10.97 10.20 -9.06
N ALA A 18 11.99 9.43 -8.66
CA ALA A 18 13.11 9.94 -7.86
C ALA A 18 13.82 11.12 -8.56
N THR A 19 14.00 11.04 -9.88
CA THR A 19 14.61 12.10 -10.68
C THR A 19 13.75 13.37 -10.65
N VAL A 20 12.43 13.23 -10.84
CA VAL A 20 11.49 14.37 -10.79
C VAL A 20 11.48 14.98 -9.39
N PHE A 21 11.40 14.14 -8.36
CA PHE A 21 11.38 14.57 -6.96
C PHE A 21 12.68 15.32 -6.56
N ILE A 22 13.85 14.77 -6.90
CA ILE A 22 15.13 15.41 -6.59
C ILE A 22 15.26 16.77 -7.29
N ARG A 23 14.84 16.86 -8.55
CA ARG A 23 14.84 18.14 -9.27
C ARG A 23 13.94 19.18 -8.59
N ASP A 24 12.75 18.79 -8.17
CA ASP A 24 11.81 19.64 -7.45
C ASP A 24 12.37 20.08 -6.09
N LEU A 25 12.93 19.14 -5.33
CA LEU A 25 13.57 19.41 -4.05
C LEU A 25 14.73 20.41 -4.16
N LEU A 26 15.57 20.25 -5.19
CA LEU A 26 16.70 21.16 -5.44
C LEU A 26 16.25 22.57 -5.82
N LYS A 27 15.11 22.68 -6.52
CA LYS A 27 14.52 23.95 -6.92
C LYS A 27 13.85 24.69 -5.75
N HIS A 28 13.25 23.96 -4.81
CA HIS A 28 12.43 24.52 -3.71
C HIS A 28 13.09 24.30 -2.33
N LYS A 29 14.41 24.47 -2.22
CA LYS A 29 15.19 24.26 -0.99
C LYS A 29 14.72 25.10 0.20
N GLN A 30 14.25 26.32 -0.06
CA GLN A 30 13.79 27.21 0.99
C GLN A 30 12.46 26.73 1.57
N GLU A 31 11.51 26.38 0.74
CA GLU A 31 10.20 25.83 1.14
C GLU A 31 10.37 24.54 1.94
N PHE A 32 11.29 23.66 1.52
CA PHE A 32 11.63 22.44 2.28
C PHE A 32 12.06 22.74 3.71
N LYS A 33 12.85 23.79 3.95
CA LYS A 33 13.30 24.17 5.30
C LYS A 33 12.18 24.75 6.16
N GLU A 34 11.21 25.41 5.53
CA GLU A 34 10.08 26.07 6.19
C GLU A 34 8.92 25.09 6.52
N GLU A 35 8.94 23.87 5.97
CA GLU A 35 7.92 22.87 6.30
C GLU A 35 7.91 22.52 7.80
N PRO A 36 6.73 22.48 8.45
CA PRO A 36 6.59 22.47 9.91
C PRO A 36 7.00 21.16 10.59
N ALA A 37 7.22 20.07 9.82
CA ALA A 37 7.55 18.77 10.37
C ALA A 37 8.89 18.77 11.11
N ASP A 38 8.91 18.39 12.40
CA ASP A 38 10.14 18.21 13.15
C ASP A 38 10.95 17.03 12.61
N SER A 39 12.23 17.28 12.28
CA SER A 39 13.08 16.31 11.59
C SER A 39 13.36 15.05 12.40
N LYS A 40 13.47 15.13 13.74
CA LYS A 40 13.76 13.98 14.60
C LYS A 40 12.55 13.06 14.68
N TRP A 41 11.39 13.64 14.99
CA TRP A 41 10.13 12.90 15.05
C TRP A 41 9.73 12.36 13.68
N LEU A 42 10.00 13.10 12.62
CA LEU A 42 9.73 12.66 11.26
C LEU A 42 10.61 11.46 10.85
N ALA A 43 11.89 11.45 11.20
CA ALA A 43 12.77 10.31 10.94
C ALA A 43 12.28 9.05 11.65
N LEU A 44 11.95 9.16 12.95
CA LEU A 44 11.45 8.03 13.73
C LEU A 44 10.10 7.54 13.20
N SER A 45 9.16 8.45 12.94
CA SER A 45 7.83 8.07 12.43
C SER A 45 7.90 7.47 11.04
N SER A 46 8.74 7.99 10.14
CA SER A 46 8.96 7.42 8.81
C SER A 46 9.46 5.98 8.90
N PHE A 47 10.44 5.72 9.78
CA PHE A 47 10.93 4.37 10.04
C PHE A 47 9.79 3.45 10.51
N ILE A 48 9.04 3.86 11.53
CA ILE A 48 7.96 3.04 12.11
C ILE A 48 6.82 2.81 11.11
N ILE A 49 6.39 3.85 10.40
CA ILE A 49 5.30 3.75 9.41
C ILE A 49 5.64 2.70 8.37
N PHE A 50 6.81 2.78 7.76
CA PHE A 50 7.19 1.87 6.68
C PHE A 50 7.68 0.51 7.16
N PHE A 51 8.19 0.41 8.39
CA PHE A 51 8.37 -0.86 9.07
C PHE A 51 7.03 -1.61 9.18
N LEU A 52 5.98 -0.95 9.68
CA LEU A 52 4.64 -1.51 9.82
C LEU A 52 3.96 -1.75 8.46
N SER A 53 4.15 -0.83 7.49
CA SER A 53 3.60 -0.96 6.14
C SER A 53 4.15 -2.20 5.42
N THR A 54 5.38 -2.60 5.71
CA THR A 54 5.99 -3.81 5.18
C THR A 54 5.21 -5.09 5.57
N PHE A 55 4.53 -5.07 6.72
CA PHE A 55 3.64 -6.15 7.16
C PHE A 55 2.19 -5.99 6.66
N GLY A 56 1.91 -5.02 5.81
CA GLY A 56 0.58 -4.77 5.22
C GLY A 56 -0.30 -3.80 6.02
N ILE A 57 0.23 -3.15 7.07
CA ILE A 57 -0.49 -2.06 7.76
C ILE A 57 -0.44 -0.83 6.87
N SER A 58 -1.61 -0.22 6.62
CA SER A 58 -1.70 0.92 5.72
C SER A 58 -0.91 2.13 6.23
N ASP A 59 0.17 2.49 5.54
CA ASP A 59 0.92 3.73 5.67
C ASP A 59 0.00 4.96 5.51
N PHE A 60 -0.91 4.94 4.54
CA PHE A 60 -1.91 5.97 4.33
C PHE A 60 -2.78 6.21 5.56
N ALA A 61 -3.23 5.15 6.25
CA ALA A 61 -4.04 5.28 7.45
C ALA A 61 -3.25 5.91 8.62
N ILE A 62 -2.01 5.46 8.82
CA ILE A 62 -1.15 5.98 9.87
C ILE A 62 -0.76 7.42 9.56
N GLY A 63 -0.29 7.69 8.32
CA GLY A 63 0.12 9.01 7.86
C GLY A 63 -1.02 10.04 7.95
N THR A 64 -2.23 9.67 7.52
CA THR A 64 -3.42 10.55 7.65
C THR A 64 -3.64 11.01 9.08
N VAL A 65 -3.58 10.11 10.05
CA VAL A 65 -3.81 10.45 11.45
C VAL A 65 -2.64 11.23 12.02
N LEU A 66 -1.41 10.76 11.78
CA LEU A 66 -0.21 11.36 12.37
C LEU A 66 0.02 12.79 11.85
N TYR A 67 0.03 12.97 10.52
CA TYR A 67 0.39 14.26 9.92
C TYR A 67 -0.64 15.34 10.21
N GLN A 68 -1.93 14.95 10.31
CA GLN A 68 -2.99 15.88 10.71
C GLN A 68 -2.91 16.26 12.19
N LYS A 69 -2.74 15.28 13.10
CA LYS A 69 -2.62 15.56 14.55
C LYS A 69 -1.36 16.37 14.87
N ALA A 70 -0.25 16.08 14.20
CA ALA A 70 1.01 16.82 14.35
C ALA A 70 1.02 18.17 13.62
N LYS A 71 0.00 18.48 12.81
CA LYS A 71 -0.10 19.68 11.96
C LYS A 71 1.11 19.82 11.01
N TRP A 72 1.64 18.71 10.51
CA TRP A 72 2.78 18.70 9.60
C TRP A 72 2.39 18.95 8.15
N VAL A 73 1.15 18.64 7.78
CA VAL A 73 0.62 18.79 6.42
C VAL A 73 -0.80 19.36 6.46
N SER A 74 -1.10 20.29 5.58
CA SER A 74 -2.46 20.79 5.39
C SER A 74 -3.35 19.73 4.76
N MET A 75 -4.68 19.80 4.98
CA MET A 75 -5.64 18.88 4.36
C MET A 75 -5.52 18.85 2.83
N LYS A 76 -5.20 19.98 2.21
CA LYS A 76 -5.01 20.08 0.75
C LYS A 76 -3.81 19.25 0.28
N LYS A 77 -2.66 19.37 0.94
CA LYS A 77 -1.42 18.65 0.58
C LYS A 77 -1.39 17.19 1.05
N LEU A 78 -2.33 16.77 1.90
CA LEU A 78 -2.33 15.43 2.49
C LEU A 78 -2.39 14.31 1.45
N PRO A 79 -3.33 14.29 0.49
CA PRO A 79 -3.41 13.20 -0.49
C PRO A 79 -2.12 13.06 -1.33
N GLY A 80 -1.56 14.19 -1.77
CA GLY A 80 -0.31 14.19 -2.51
C GLY A 80 0.88 13.72 -1.67
N THR A 81 0.92 14.10 -0.38
CA THR A 81 1.97 13.66 0.55
C THR A 81 1.92 12.16 0.75
N LEU A 82 0.72 11.59 1.03
CA LEU A 82 0.54 10.15 1.21
C LEU A 82 0.95 9.35 -0.04
N ASN A 83 0.68 9.88 -1.23
CA ASN A 83 1.12 9.26 -2.47
C ASN A 83 2.63 9.37 -2.69
N THR A 84 3.24 10.53 -2.47
CA THR A 84 4.67 10.74 -2.75
C THR A 84 5.57 10.05 -1.73
N GLU A 85 5.17 10.01 -0.46
CA GLU A 85 5.97 9.44 0.63
C GLU A 85 6.20 7.94 0.48
N CYS A 86 5.24 7.20 -0.09
CA CYS A 86 5.32 5.75 -0.17
C CYS A 86 6.03 5.24 -1.42
N VAL A 87 6.30 6.07 -2.44
CA VAL A 87 6.85 5.61 -3.73
C VAL A 87 8.15 4.81 -3.55
N ILE A 88 9.15 5.39 -2.90
CA ILE A 88 10.47 4.74 -2.76
C ILE A 88 10.43 3.57 -1.78
N PRO A 89 9.83 3.68 -0.57
CA PRO A 89 9.69 2.54 0.33
C PRO A 89 8.94 1.35 -0.31
N VAL A 90 7.83 1.61 -1.02
CA VAL A 90 7.06 0.55 -1.70
C VAL A 90 7.85 -0.08 -2.85
N ALA A 91 8.67 0.68 -3.56
CA ALA A 91 9.57 0.11 -4.57
C ALA A 91 10.56 -0.89 -3.95
N VAL A 92 11.13 -0.56 -2.79
CA VAL A 92 12.04 -1.46 -2.05
C VAL A 92 11.29 -2.70 -1.55
N MET A 93 10.07 -2.53 -1.03
CA MET A 93 9.21 -3.67 -0.66
C MET A 93 8.91 -4.57 -1.87
N ALA A 94 8.52 -3.98 -3.02
CA ALA A 94 8.22 -4.72 -4.23
C ALA A 94 9.42 -5.53 -4.73
N LEU A 95 10.60 -4.92 -4.80
CA LEU A 95 11.83 -5.61 -5.16
C LEU A 95 12.12 -6.78 -4.23
N SER A 96 11.93 -6.57 -2.91
CA SER A 96 12.20 -7.58 -1.89
C SER A 96 11.21 -8.75 -1.94
N TYR A 97 9.91 -8.48 -2.10
CA TYR A 97 8.87 -9.51 -2.08
C TYR A 97 8.73 -10.24 -3.40
N ILE A 98 8.85 -9.56 -4.55
CA ILE A 98 8.83 -10.20 -5.87
C ILE A 98 10.01 -11.17 -6.03
N THR A 99 11.15 -10.89 -5.39
CA THR A 99 12.30 -11.81 -5.40
C THR A 99 12.19 -12.92 -4.37
N GLY A 100 11.61 -12.64 -3.20
CA GLY A 100 11.64 -13.51 -2.03
C GLY A 100 10.43 -14.43 -1.86
N ILE A 101 9.27 -14.12 -2.47
CA ILE A 101 8.02 -14.86 -2.31
C ILE A 101 7.56 -15.42 -3.65
N SER A 102 7.22 -16.71 -3.65
CA SER A 102 6.70 -17.38 -4.84
C SER A 102 5.24 -17.00 -5.10
N VAL A 103 5.00 -16.40 -6.27
CA VAL A 103 3.67 -16.12 -6.81
C VAL A 103 3.69 -16.39 -8.31
N GLY A 104 2.60 -16.95 -8.84
CA GLY A 104 2.47 -17.23 -10.27
C GLY A 104 2.55 -15.93 -11.08
N ILE A 105 3.40 -15.95 -12.10
CA ILE A 105 3.70 -14.75 -12.89
C ILE A 105 2.47 -14.17 -13.59
N LYS A 106 1.53 -15.04 -14.02
CA LYS A 106 0.28 -14.60 -14.66
C LYS A 106 -0.61 -13.85 -13.67
N THR A 107 -0.77 -14.40 -12.46
CA THR A 107 -1.53 -13.76 -11.38
C THR A 107 -0.93 -12.40 -11.03
N LEU A 108 0.39 -12.35 -10.84
CA LEU A 108 1.11 -11.12 -10.52
C LEU A 108 0.91 -10.05 -11.59
N LEU A 109 1.12 -10.39 -12.86
CA LEU A 109 0.99 -9.43 -13.97
C LEU A 109 -0.44 -8.94 -14.15
N VAL A 110 -1.45 -9.83 -14.11
CA VAL A 110 -2.86 -9.43 -14.24
C VAL A 110 -3.23 -8.47 -13.11
N CYS A 111 -2.88 -8.78 -11.87
CA CYS A 111 -3.15 -7.94 -10.72
C CYS A 111 -2.48 -6.55 -10.84
N ILE A 112 -1.19 -6.51 -11.23
CA ILE A 112 -0.45 -5.26 -11.43
C ILE A 112 -1.11 -4.42 -12.52
N ILE A 113 -1.32 -5.00 -13.71
CA ILE A 113 -1.87 -4.27 -14.86
C ILE A 113 -3.26 -3.73 -14.55
N CYS A 114 -4.14 -4.54 -13.96
CA CYS A 114 -5.49 -4.12 -13.61
C CYS A 114 -5.49 -3.00 -12.57
N GLN A 115 -4.63 -3.07 -11.53
CA GLN A 115 -4.54 -2.01 -10.54
C GLN A 115 -3.98 -0.71 -11.13
N VAL A 116 -2.98 -0.78 -12.02
CA VAL A 116 -2.45 0.41 -12.71
C VAL A 116 -3.51 1.07 -13.60
N ILE A 117 -4.28 0.27 -14.36
CA ILE A 117 -5.39 0.78 -15.18
C ILE A 117 -6.45 1.41 -14.28
N GLY A 118 -6.80 0.77 -13.16
CA GLY A 118 -7.72 1.30 -12.17
C GLY A 118 -7.27 2.62 -11.58
N ALA A 119 -5.99 2.73 -11.22
CA ALA A 119 -5.39 3.97 -10.71
C ALA A 119 -5.40 5.10 -11.75
N TYR A 120 -5.26 4.79 -13.02
CA TYR A 120 -5.29 5.78 -14.11
C TYR A 120 -6.70 6.23 -14.46
N LEU A 121 -7.65 5.31 -14.57
CA LEU A 121 -9.03 5.60 -14.99
C LEU A 121 -9.96 5.94 -13.81
N GLY A 122 -9.67 5.36 -12.64
CA GLY A 122 -10.54 5.37 -11.47
C GLY A 122 -10.98 6.72 -10.95
N PRO A 123 -10.10 7.73 -10.86
CA PRO A 123 -10.48 9.04 -10.34
C PRO A 123 -11.71 9.65 -11.02
N ARG A 124 -11.93 9.34 -12.31
CA ARG A 124 -13.07 9.84 -13.09
C ARG A 124 -14.43 9.25 -12.65
N PHE A 125 -14.42 8.05 -12.07
CA PHE A 125 -15.62 7.29 -11.71
C PHE A 125 -15.82 7.23 -10.20
N VAL A 126 -14.77 7.00 -9.43
CA VAL A 126 -14.82 6.73 -7.99
C VAL A 126 -15.11 7.99 -7.18
N VAL A 127 -14.72 9.17 -7.67
CA VAL A 127 -15.07 10.47 -7.04
C VAL A 127 -16.58 10.66 -6.85
N LYS A 128 -17.41 9.93 -7.62
CA LYS A 128 -18.88 9.99 -7.53
C LYS A 128 -19.49 9.07 -6.46
N LEU A 129 -18.71 8.15 -5.89
CA LEU A 129 -19.21 7.21 -4.89
C LEU A 129 -19.13 7.82 -3.48
N PRO A 130 -20.18 7.67 -2.65
CA PRO A 130 -20.13 8.12 -1.26
C PRO A 130 -19.04 7.40 -0.48
N GLU A 131 -18.06 8.13 0.01
CA GLU A 131 -16.92 7.59 0.77
C GLU A 131 -17.37 6.74 1.96
N LYS A 132 -18.44 7.17 2.64
CA LYS A 132 -19.05 6.46 3.77
C LYS A 132 -19.48 5.03 3.40
N THR A 133 -20.14 4.87 2.26
CA THR A 133 -20.60 3.55 1.79
C THR A 133 -19.42 2.63 1.51
N ILE A 134 -18.38 3.15 0.86
CA ILE A 134 -17.16 2.39 0.56
C ILE A 134 -16.49 1.93 1.87
N LYS A 135 -16.29 2.84 2.82
CA LYS A 135 -15.68 2.54 4.13
C LYS A 135 -16.40 1.42 4.90
N VAL A 136 -17.76 1.43 4.87
CA VAL A 136 -18.57 0.40 5.56
C VAL A 136 -18.40 -0.97 4.92
N PHE A 137 -18.60 -1.07 3.60
CA PHE A 137 -18.47 -2.36 2.89
C PHE A 137 -17.10 -2.98 3.09
N VAL A 138 -16.09 -2.13 3.02
CA VAL A 138 -14.72 -2.52 3.22
C VAL A 138 -14.45 -2.97 4.65
N GLY A 139 -14.85 -2.18 5.64
CA GLY A 139 -14.68 -2.53 7.05
C GLY A 139 -15.33 -3.88 7.39
N ILE A 140 -16.53 -4.13 6.89
CA ILE A 140 -17.23 -5.44 7.06
C ILE A 140 -16.44 -6.54 6.36
N GLY A 141 -15.98 -6.34 5.13
CA GLY A 141 -15.17 -7.31 4.39
C GLY A 141 -13.88 -7.69 5.12
N LEU A 142 -13.19 -6.71 5.72
CA LEU A 142 -11.98 -6.94 6.51
C LEU A 142 -12.24 -7.76 7.78
N ILE A 143 -13.38 -7.53 8.47
CA ILE A 143 -13.78 -8.34 9.62
C ILE A 143 -14.05 -9.79 9.20
N ILE A 144 -14.83 -9.99 8.15
CA ILE A 144 -15.14 -11.33 7.64
C ILE A 144 -13.86 -12.08 7.28
N ALA A 145 -12.93 -11.42 6.61
CA ALA A 145 -11.67 -12.06 6.23
C ALA A 145 -10.78 -12.38 7.43
N SER A 146 -10.71 -11.49 8.44
CA SER A 146 -9.95 -11.81 9.66
C SER A 146 -10.54 -13.02 10.38
N LEU A 147 -11.87 -13.14 10.46
CA LEU A 147 -12.54 -14.30 11.04
C LEU A 147 -12.26 -15.59 10.27
N LEU A 148 -12.24 -15.54 8.94
CA LEU A 148 -11.91 -16.70 8.10
C LEU A 148 -10.46 -17.15 8.30
N ILE A 149 -9.50 -16.23 8.40
CA ILE A 149 -8.10 -16.55 8.69
C ILE A 149 -7.98 -17.19 10.08
N VAL A 150 -8.63 -16.62 11.09
CA VAL A 150 -8.68 -17.20 12.45
C VAL A 150 -9.28 -18.62 12.43
N ALA A 151 -10.41 -18.81 11.75
CA ALA A 151 -11.03 -20.13 11.63
C ALA A 151 -10.11 -21.14 10.94
N GLY A 152 -9.35 -20.73 9.93
CA GLY A 152 -8.31 -21.54 9.29
C GLY A 152 -7.16 -21.90 10.24
N GLN A 153 -6.67 -20.92 11.02
CA GLN A 153 -5.61 -21.12 12.01
C GLN A 153 -6.04 -22.08 13.13
N LEU A 154 -7.31 -22.02 13.54
CA LEU A 154 -7.92 -22.90 14.54
C LEU A 154 -8.35 -24.25 13.93
N LYS A 155 -8.07 -24.51 12.65
CA LYS A 155 -8.46 -25.74 11.93
C LYS A 155 -9.98 -26.02 11.93
N LEU A 156 -10.80 -24.99 12.09
CA LEU A 156 -12.26 -25.08 12.05
C LEU A 156 -12.79 -25.22 10.63
N ILE A 157 -12.02 -24.73 9.65
CA ILE A 157 -12.27 -24.86 8.22
C ILE A 157 -11.02 -25.42 7.54
N PRO A 158 -11.16 -26.20 6.43
CA PRO A 158 -10.02 -26.62 5.64
C PRO A 158 -9.17 -25.39 5.27
N SER A 159 -7.86 -25.48 5.47
CA SER A 159 -6.93 -24.39 5.10
C SER A 159 -6.92 -24.25 3.57
N ASN A 160 -7.83 -23.45 3.05
CA ASN A 160 -7.78 -22.97 1.67
C ASN A 160 -6.70 -21.88 1.64
N GLY A 161 -5.77 -21.96 0.71
CA GLY A 161 -4.75 -20.91 0.57
C GLY A 161 -3.33 -21.46 0.54
N THR A 162 -3.13 -22.61 -0.12
CA THR A 162 -1.81 -23.14 -0.45
C THR A 162 -1.40 -22.79 -1.89
N ALA A 163 -2.35 -22.36 -2.73
CA ALA A 163 -2.09 -22.04 -4.11
C ALA A 163 -1.18 -20.79 -4.24
N THR A 164 -0.31 -20.79 -5.22
CA THR A 164 0.56 -19.66 -5.57
C THR A 164 0.09 -18.92 -6.82
N GLU A 165 -0.89 -19.47 -7.54
CA GLU A 165 -1.41 -18.92 -8.80
C GLU A 165 -2.94 -19.08 -8.90
N LEU A 166 -3.59 -18.11 -9.52
CA LEU A 166 -5.03 -18.13 -9.82
C LEU A 166 -5.28 -18.47 -11.28
N TYR A 167 -6.39 -19.19 -11.52
CA TYR A 167 -6.82 -19.59 -12.86
C TYR A 167 -8.30 -19.30 -13.09
N GLY A 168 -8.69 -19.20 -14.36
CA GLY A 168 -10.07 -19.06 -14.78
C GLY A 168 -10.76 -17.83 -14.16
N TRP A 169 -12.00 -18.01 -13.70
CA TRP A 169 -12.82 -16.92 -13.15
C TRP A 169 -12.21 -16.26 -11.91
N LYS A 170 -11.41 -16.98 -11.10
CA LYS A 170 -10.74 -16.44 -9.92
C LYS A 170 -9.70 -15.38 -10.32
N LEU A 171 -8.96 -15.60 -11.41
CA LEU A 171 -7.98 -14.65 -11.93
C LEU A 171 -8.69 -13.39 -12.47
N ILE A 172 -9.81 -13.57 -13.18
CA ILE A 172 -10.61 -12.46 -13.72
C ILE A 172 -11.17 -11.62 -12.57
N LEU A 173 -11.73 -12.26 -11.54
CA LEU A 173 -12.26 -11.58 -10.36
C LEU A 173 -11.15 -10.84 -9.60
N ALA A 174 -9.99 -11.45 -9.40
CA ALA A 174 -8.84 -10.79 -8.80
C ALA A 174 -8.45 -9.53 -9.59
N GLY A 175 -8.32 -9.63 -10.91
CA GLY A 175 -8.02 -8.49 -11.78
C GLY A 175 -9.06 -7.36 -11.66
N PHE A 176 -10.35 -7.69 -11.68
CA PHE A 176 -11.43 -6.71 -11.51
C PHE A 176 -11.36 -6.02 -10.14
N LEU A 177 -11.17 -6.78 -9.07
CA LEU A 177 -11.06 -6.21 -7.72
C LEU A 177 -9.82 -5.32 -7.58
N LEU A 178 -8.67 -5.75 -8.11
CA LEU A 178 -7.44 -4.94 -8.10
C LEU A 178 -7.61 -3.66 -8.94
N PHE A 179 -8.37 -3.69 -10.05
CA PHE A 179 -8.75 -2.48 -10.79
C PHE A 179 -9.53 -1.50 -9.90
N VAL A 180 -10.53 -1.98 -9.16
CA VAL A 180 -11.29 -1.14 -8.21
C VAL A 180 -10.38 -0.59 -7.11
N TYR A 181 -9.49 -1.41 -6.54
CA TYR A 181 -8.57 -0.98 -5.49
C TYR A 181 -7.56 0.06 -5.99
N GLY A 182 -7.11 -0.07 -7.24
CA GLY A 182 -6.29 0.97 -7.88
C GLY A 182 -7.00 2.31 -7.97
N ALA A 183 -8.29 2.30 -8.30
CA ALA A 183 -9.10 3.51 -8.33
C ALA A 183 -9.27 4.13 -6.94
N LEU A 184 -9.54 3.31 -5.91
CA LEU A 184 -9.71 3.74 -4.51
C LEU A 184 -8.43 4.30 -3.90
N ASN A 185 -7.28 3.79 -4.31
CA ASN A 185 -5.96 4.23 -3.79
C ASN A 185 -5.72 5.73 -4.04
N ASN A 186 -6.21 6.27 -5.16
CA ASN A 186 -6.04 7.70 -5.50
C ASN A 186 -6.86 8.65 -4.61
N ILE A 187 -7.88 8.16 -3.92
CA ILE A 187 -8.68 8.96 -2.97
C ILE A 187 -8.24 8.77 -1.52
N GLY A 188 -7.05 8.19 -1.31
CA GLY A 188 -6.48 7.99 0.02
C GLY A 188 -6.94 6.71 0.73
N ILE A 189 -7.62 5.79 0.03
CA ILE A 189 -8.01 4.48 0.57
C ILE A 189 -6.95 3.47 0.16
N GLY A 190 -6.07 3.09 1.08
CA GLY A 190 -4.99 2.13 0.81
C GLY A 190 -5.51 0.77 0.36
N SER A 191 -4.86 0.17 -0.64
CA SER A 191 -5.28 -1.09 -1.27
C SER A 191 -4.79 -2.36 -0.54
N TYR A 192 -3.91 -2.24 0.45
CA TYR A 192 -3.20 -3.38 1.03
C TYR A 192 -4.12 -4.41 1.67
N ALA A 193 -4.96 -3.96 2.62
CA ALA A 193 -5.87 -4.83 3.33
C ALA A 193 -6.84 -5.55 2.38
N PHE A 194 -7.35 -4.85 1.37
CA PHE A 194 -8.25 -5.44 0.36
C PHE A 194 -7.57 -6.51 -0.48
N THR A 195 -6.32 -6.26 -0.87
CA THR A 195 -5.53 -7.23 -1.65
C THR A 195 -5.30 -8.50 -0.84
N ILE A 196 -4.93 -8.37 0.45
CA ILE A 196 -4.74 -9.53 1.35
C ILE A 196 -6.02 -10.37 1.43
N VAL A 197 -7.16 -9.71 1.66
CA VAL A 197 -8.49 -10.37 1.73
C VAL A 197 -8.81 -11.09 0.43
N THR A 198 -8.68 -10.39 -0.69
CA THR A 198 -8.99 -10.95 -2.02
C THR A 198 -8.13 -12.19 -2.30
N VAL A 199 -6.85 -12.10 -2.08
CA VAL A 199 -5.89 -13.19 -2.28
C VAL A 199 -6.28 -14.40 -1.42
N TYR A 200 -6.60 -14.19 -0.15
CA TYR A 200 -7.01 -15.25 0.76
C TYR A 200 -8.34 -15.90 0.36
N LEU A 201 -9.37 -15.11 0.10
CA LEU A 201 -10.71 -15.62 -0.27
C LEU A 201 -10.70 -16.37 -1.60
N LEU A 202 -9.81 -16.03 -2.53
CA LEU A 202 -9.65 -16.74 -3.80
C LEU A 202 -8.82 -18.03 -3.67
N GLY A 203 -8.25 -18.30 -2.49
CA GLY A 203 -7.54 -19.54 -2.15
C GLY A 203 -6.04 -19.49 -2.41
N LEU A 204 -5.44 -18.31 -2.61
CA LEU A 204 -3.98 -18.16 -2.61
C LEU A 204 -3.42 -18.22 -1.20
N ASN A 205 -2.15 -18.59 -1.09
CA ASN A 205 -1.41 -18.42 0.14
C ASN A 205 -1.40 -16.92 0.53
N PRO A 206 -1.78 -16.54 1.75
CA PRO A 206 -1.79 -15.14 2.19
C PRO A 206 -0.48 -14.39 1.95
N ILE A 207 0.66 -15.09 2.04
CA ILE A 207 1.98 -14.52 1.76
C ILE A 207 2.10 -14.02 0.32
N ALA A 208 1.40 -14.65 -0.65
CA ALA A 208 1.38 -14.21 -2.04
C ALA A 208 0.73 -12.82 -2.23
N ALA A 209 -0.02 -12.32 -1.24
CA ALA A 209 -0.55 -10.97 -1.25
C ALA A 209 0.55 -9.90 -1.27
N PHE A 210 1.67 -10.13 -0.57
CA PHE A 210 2.75 -9.13 -0.47
C PHE A 210 3.37 -8.76 -1.82
N PRO A 211 3.86 -9.70 -2.65
CA PRO A 211 4.36 -9.34 -3.98
C PRO A 211 3.28 -8.77 -4.89
N ILE A 212 2.01 -9.17 -4.76
CA ILE A 212 0.90 -8.64 -5.55
C ILE A 212 0.63 -7.19 -5.16
N MET A 213 0.39 -6.88 -3.89
CA MET A 213 0.06 -5.53 -3.45
C MET A 213 1.20 -4.54 -3.62
N MET A 214 2.43 -4.93 -3.26
CA MET A 214 3.60 -4.05 -3.41
C MET A 214 3.98 -3.90 -4.89
N GLY A 215 3.90 -4.99 -5.68
CA GLY A 215 4.10 -4.94 -7.12
C GLY A 215 3.07 -4.04 -7.81
N ALA A 216 1.80 -4.11 -7.45
CA ALA A 216 0.77 -3.28 -8.04
C ALA A 216 0.93 -1.79 -7.64
N CYS A 217 1.21 -1.50 -6.36
CA CYS A 217 1.40 -0.14 -5.87
C CYS A 217 2.65 0.53 -6.45
N THR A 218 3.77 -0.20 -6.59
CA THR A 218 5.01 0.38 -7.12
C THR A 218 4.92 0.87 -8.57
N PHE A 219 3.89 0.44 -9.32
CA PHE A 219 3.61 0.95 -10.66
C PHE A 219 2.50 1.99 -10.68
N SER A 220 1.47 1.85 -9.83
CA SER A 220 0.32 2.76 -9.84
C SER A 220 0.61 4.09 -9.16
N VAL A 221 1.30 4.08 -8.03
CA VAL A 221 1.52 5.27 -7.19
C VAL A 221 2.48 6.29 -7.81
N PRO A 222 3.63 5.94 -8.41
CA PRO A 222 4.56 6.92 -8.98
C PRO A 222 3.92 7.82 -10.04
N VAL A 223 2.98 7.29 -10.82
CA VAL A 223 2.29 8.04 -11.88
C VAL A 223 1.46 9.19 -11.31
N GLY A 224 0.69 8.93 -10.25
CA GLY A 224 -0.06 9.97 -9.53
C GLY A 224 0.86 10.93 -8.80
N SER A 225 1.91 10.42 -8.15
CA SER A 225 2.87 11.19 -7.37
C SER A 225 3.60 12.26 -8.20
N VAL A 226 3.95 11.95 -9.45
CA VAL A 226 4.56 12.95 -10.36
C VAL A 226 3.60 14.10 -10.63
N GLN A 227 2.28 13.86 -10.69
CA GLN A 227 1.31 14.94 -10.88
C GLN A 227 1.22 15.83 -9.62
N PHE A 228 1.21 15.24 -8.42
CA PHE A 228 1.22 16.01 -7.18
C PHE A 228 2.49 16.88 -7.04
N ILE A 229 3.66 16.38 -7.47
CA ILE A 229 4.89 17.19 -7.53
C ILE A 229 4.71 18.38 -8.47
N LYS A 230 4.17 18.18 -9.68
CA LYS A 230 3.95 19.27 -10.66
C LYS A 230 2.95 20.31 -10.17
N LEU A 231 1.98 19.92 -9.34
CA LEU A 231 0.95 20.81 -8.78
C LEU A 231 1.37 21.46 -7.46
N ASP A 232 2.54 21.13 -6.93
CA ASP A 232 3.03 21.59 -5.61
C ASP A 232 2.09 21.22 -4.45
N ASP A 233 1.34 20.12 -4.60
CA ASP A 233 0.36 19.65 -3.62
C ASP A 233 0.89 18.45 -2.82
N TYR A 234 2.08 18.58 -2.20
CA TYR A 234 2.69 17.54 -1.35
C TYR A 234 3.71 18.15 -0.38
N SER A 235 4.18 17.36 0.60
CA SER A 235 5.28 17.72 1.50
C SER A 235 6.60 17.14 1.00
N ARG A 236 7.55 17.99 0.64
CA ARG A 236 8.90 17.61 0.23
C ARG A 236 9.68 16.97 1.36
N LYS A 237 9.51 17.52 2.56
CA LYS A 237 10.25 17.06 3.75
C LYS A 237 9.82 15.66 4.16
N ILE A 238 8.52 15.38 4.24
CA ILE A 238 8.01 14.05 4.53
C ILE A 238 8.47 13.06 3.47
N THR A 239 8.30 13.38 2.19
CA THR A 239 8.72 12.50 1.07
C THR A 239 10.21 12.16 1.13
N LEU A 240 11.10 13.11 1.48
CA LEU A 240 12.52 12.84 1.60
C LEU A 240 12.82 11.91 2.79
N PHE A 241 12.19 12.18 3.95
CA PHE A 241 12.43 11.39 5.15
C PHE A 241 11.90 9.96 5.02
N THR A 242 10.77 9.76 4.37
CA THR A 242 10.26 8.41 4.08
C THR A 242 11.10 7.69 3.04
N ALA A 243 11.59 8.38 2.00
CA ALA A 243 12.51 7.83 1.02
C ALA A 243 13.88 7.41 1.61
N THR A 244 14.22 7.89 2.80
CA THR A 244 15.47 7.56 3.50
C THR A 244 15.21 6.68 4.72
N PHE A 245 14.66 7.24 5.79
CA PHE A 245 14.39 6.52 7.04
C PHE A 245 13.27 5.48 6.91
N GLY A 246 12.26 5.73 6.08
CA GLY A 246 11.23 4.75 5.75
C GLY A 246 11.82 3.53 5.07
N VAL A 247 12.74 3.70 4.14
CA VAL A 247 13.46 2.60 3.49
C VAL A 247 14.26 1.75 4.50
N LEU A 248 14.90 2.38 5.49
CA LEU A 248 15.57 1.65 6.56
C LEU A 248 14.57 0.78 7.35
N GLY A 249 13.37 1.32 7.66
CA GLY A 249 12.29 0.55 8.28
C GLY A 249 11.87 -0.65 7.44
N VAL A 250 11.71 -0.45 6.13
CA VAL A 250 11.40 -1.54 5.17
C VAL A 250 12.47 -2.64 5.21
N LEU A 251 13.74 -2.28 5.12
CA LEU A 251 14.83 -3.25 5.07
C LEU A 251 14.89 -4.11 6.34
N VAL A 252 14.71 -3.50 7.51
CA VAL A 252 14.65 -4.23 8.78
C VAL A 252 13.43 -5.14 8.81
N ALA A 253 12.26 -4.65 8.40
CA ALA A 253 11.03 -5.44 8.39
C ALA A 253 11.09 -6.62 7.41
N VAL A 254 11.59 -6.42 6.20
CA VAL A 254 11.78 -7.50 5.19
C VAL A 254 12.69 -8.60 5.72
N PHE A 255 13.77 -8.23 6.42
CA PHE A 255 14.65 -9.21 7.05
C PHE A 255 13.90 -10.05 8.08
N LEU A 256 13.07 -9.42 8.92
CA LEU A 256 12.26 -10.12 9.92
C LEU A 256 11.17 -10.99 9.28
N VAL A 257 10.45 -10.49 8.26
CA VAL A 257 9.39 -11.26 7.55
C VAL A 257 9.92 -12.55 6.97
N LYS A 258 11.12 -12.54 6.41
CA LYS A 258 11.76 -13.75 5.85
C LYS A 258 12.06 -14.82 6.88
N GLN A 259 12.14 -14.46 8.16
CA GLN A 259 12.39 -15.38 9.28
C GLN A 259 11.10 -15.85 9.97
N LEU A 260 9.96 -15.17 9.73
CA LEU A 260 8.68 -15.55 10.32
C LEU A 260 8.12 -16.80 9.64
N ASN A 261 7.62 -17.74 10.45
CA ASN A 261 6.85 -18.86 9.91
C ASN A 261 5.44 -18.40 9.48
N THR A 262 4.81 -19.16 8.59
CA THR A 262 3.48 -18.85 8.05
C THR A 262 2.42 -18.69 9.16
N TYR A 263 2.53 -19.42 10.25
CA TYR A 263 1.61 -19.34 11.37
C TYR A 263 1.63 -17.94 12.03
N LEU A 264 2.82 -17.44 12.36
CA LEU A 264 3.00 -16.10 12.93
C LEU A 264 2.57 -15.01 11.96
N LEU A 265 2.89 -15.19 10.67
CA LEU A 265 2.51 -14.22 9.64
C LEU A 265 0.99 -14.11 9.50
N ASN A 266 0.25 -15.23 9.53
CA ASN A 266 -1.21 -15.21 9.49
C ASN A 266 -1.82 -14.47 10.70
N TRP A 267 -1.29 -14.65 11.90
CA TRP A 267 -1.75 -13.91 13.08
C TRP A 267 -1.47 -12.41 12.94
N LEU A 268 -0.31 -12.04 12.41
CA LEU A 268 0.01 -10.65 12.12
C LEU A 268 -0.98 -10.04 11.11
N VAL A 269 -1.30 -10.78 10.04
CA VAL A 269 -2.32 -10.37 9.07
C VAL A 269 -3.68 -10.16 9.72
N VAL A 270 -4.12 -11.05 10.63
CA VAL A 270 -5.39 -10.89 11.38
C VAL A 270 -5.39 -9.57 12.17
N ILE A 271 -4.32 -9.27 12.89
CA ILE A 271 -4.20 -8.02 13.65
C ILE A 271 -4.31 -6.81 12.73
N VAL A 272 -3.62 -6.85 11.58
CA VAL A 272 -3.65 -5.78 10.58
C VAL A 272 -5.06 -5.58 10.02
N LEU A 273 -5.76 -6.66 9.67
CA LEU A 273 -7.12 -6.59 9.13
C LEU A 273 -8.10 -6.01 10.15
N LEU A 274 -8.03 -6.44 11.42
CA LEU A 274 -8.88 -5.92 12.48
C LEU A 274 -8.58 -4.44 12.77
N TYR A 275 -7.33 -4.05 12.82
CA TYR A 275 -6.94 -2.64 12.95
C TYR A 275 -7.45 -1.79 11.77
N SER A 276 -7.29 -2.28 10.54
CA SER A 276 -7.79 -1.59 9.34
C SER A 276 -9.31 -1.48 9.34
N ALA A 277 -10.03 -2.54 9.73
CA ALA A 277 -11.48 -2.52 9.90
C ALA A 277 -11.91 -1.49 10.94
N TYR A 278 -11.26 -1.48 12.11
CA TYR A 278 -11.52 -0.51 13.17
C TYR A 278 -11.33 0.93 12.67
N THR A 279 -10.21 1.24 12.00
CA THR A 279 -9.94 2.58 11.48
C THR A 279 -10.94 3.02 10.40
N MET A 280 -11.41 2.08 9.57
CA MET A 280 -12.42 2.34 8.54
C MET A 280 -13.81 2.64 9.14
N LEU A 281 -14.18 1.91 10.20
CA LEU A 281 -15.51 2.03 10.81
C LEU A 281 -15.59 3.12 11.88
N SER A 282 -14.49 3.40 12.62
CA SER A 282 -14.49 4.39 13.72
C SER A 282 -14.53 5.82 13.22
N LYS A 283 -13.87 6.16 12.12
CA LYS A 283 -13.89 7.51 11.54
C LYS A 283 -15.29 7.98 11.09
N GLN A 284 -16.26 7.09 11.01
CA GLN A 284 -17.65 7.46 10.70
C GLN A 284 -18.40 8.08 11.87
N LYS A 285 -17.97 7.85 13.12
CA LYS A 285 -18.62 8.42 14.30
C LYS A 285 -18.26 9.89 14.53
N GLU A 286 -17.17 10.38 13.94
CA GLU A 286 -16.73 11.76 14.07
C GLU A 286 -17.30 12.69 12.98
N GLU A 287 -17.85 12.11 11.88
CA GLU A 287 -18.42 12.86 10.75
C GLU A 287 -19.98 12.82 10.72
N ALA A 288 -20.62 12.19 11.69
CA ALA A 288 -22.07 12.12 11.87
C ALA A 288 -22.51 12.96 13.07
#